data_e51107faec5095a790362f8b8ce078cf
#
_entry.id   e51107faec5095a790362f8b8ce078cf
#
_cell.length_a   1.000
_cell.length_b   1.000
_cell.length_c   1.000
_cell.angle_alpha   90.00
_cell.angle_beta   90.00
_cell.angle_gamma   90.00
#
_symmetry.space_group_name_H-M   'P 1'
#
loop_
_entity.id
_entity.type
_entity.pdbx_description
1 polymer ?
#
loop_
_entity_poly.entity_id
_entity_poly.type
_entity_poly.pdbx_seq_one_letter_code
_entity_poly.pdbx_strand_id
1 'polypeptide(L)'
;MLKEVVGLLTERQLLILETIIQDYTDLGQPIGSKTLQEQLPIRVSSATIRNEMAVLEKQGFITKEHSSSGRIPSLKGYRYYVDNLVKPVKIDSKSVRSIQSLFGNEYRRVDEIIEMSAKILSDLTNYTAITLRPEASDLKLEGFRMVPLGNGQVMVILVASDGSVESQIYNLPNNIDGESLEAVIRLINDKLVGSSLSEVTSKLQELQPLLTKYIEKSDGFIDVFGGILDKAIKEQFYIGGRRNLLNFANGNNLEQIKSLYSLIDDESAKIGGLVDNTTNPHDHHGISVKIGDEMSDRLLLDYSLVSATYNVGGHGRGMIAILGPTNMPYSKMIGLVEVFQKELTKKLIDYYRNFDE
;
A
#
# COMPACT_ATOMS: atom_id res chain seq x y z
N MET A 1 -13.20 -9.12 23.91
CA MET A 1 -11.96 -9.79 24.42
C MET A 1 -10.75 -8.84 24.57
N LEU A 2 -10.77 -7.60 24.05
CA LEU A 2 -9.61 -6.66 24.08
C LEU A 2 -9.59 -5.68 25.27
N LYS A 3 -10.64 -5.59 26.09
CA LYS A 3 -10.66 -4.76 27.32
C LYS A 3 -9.96 -5.42 28.53
N GLU A 4 -9.61 -6.70 28.46
CA GLU A 4 -8.96 -7.42 29.57
C GLU A 4 -7.43 -7.28 29.61
N VAL A 5 -6.78 -6.74 28.57
CA VAL A 5 -5.31 -6.67 28.49
C VAL A 5 -4.77 -5.39 29.15
N VAL A 6 -5.57 -4.32 29.27
CA VAL A 6 -5.13 -3.04 29.86
C VAL A 6 -4.79 -3.12 31.35
N GLY A 7 -5.23 -4.20 32.06
CA GLY A 7 -4.91 -4.43 33.48
C GLY A 7 -3.67 -5.31 33.76
N LEU A 8 -2.94 -5.76 32.72
CA LEU A 8 -1.87 -6.77 32.87
C LEU A 8 -0.51 -6.19 33.27
N LEU A 9 -0.20 -4.93 32.97
CA LEU A 9 1.08 -4.30 33.28
C LEU A 9 0.92 -3.15 34.26
N THR A 10 1.87 -3.05 35.22
CA THR A 10 1.95 -1.89 36.12
C THR A 10 2.47 -0.66 35.39
N GLU A 11 2.21 0.55 35.91
CA GLU A 11 2.73 1.80 35.33
C GLU A 11 4.25 1.77 35.11
N ARG A 12 4.99 1.15 36.03
CA ARG A 12 6.43 1.00 35.92
C ARG A 12 6.84 0.03 34.80
N GLN A 13 6.11 -1.06 34.62
CA GLN A 13 6.32 -2.00 33.51
C GLN A 13 6.01 -1.36 32.16
N LEU A 14 4.93 -0.56 32.08
CA LEU A 14 4.60 0.21 30.89
C LEU A 14 5.73 1.17 30.51
N LEU A 15 6.24 1.92 31.47
CA LEU A 15 7.31 2.86 31.26
C LEU A 15 8.61 2.16 30.80
N ILE A 16 8.94 1.01 31.41
CA ILE A 16 10.10 0.21 31.01
C ILE A 16 9.92 -0.34 29.59
N LEU A 17 8.75 -0.88 29.27
CA LEU A 17 8.46 -1.39 27.91
C LEU A 17 8.55 -0.30 26.85
N GLU A 18 7.93 0.86 27.12
CA GLU A 18 7.98 2.01 26.22
C GLU A 18 9.42 2.46 25.97
N THR A 19 10.23 2.60 27.02
CA THR A 19 11.65 3.01 26.91
C THR A 19 12.46 1.98 26.13
N ILE A 20 12.26 0.66 26.39
CA ILE A 20 12.93 -0.39 25.61
C ILE A 20 12.60 -0.29 24.12
N ILE A 21 11.33 -0.07 23.79
CA ILE A 21 10.91 0.04 22.39
C ILE A 21 11.50 1.28 21.72
N GLN A 22 11.46 2.43 22.39
CA GLN A 22 12.01 3.68 21.86
C GLN A 22 13.53 3.58 21.63
N ASP A 23 14.27 3.11 22.64
CA ASP A 23 15.72 2.96 22.52
C ASP A 23 16.13 1.94 21.47
N TYR A 24 15.42 0.79 21.40
CA TYR A 24 15.71 -0.22 20.39
C TYR A 24 15.39 0.30 18.97
N THR A 25 14.37 1.12 18.82
CA THR A 25 14.06 1.81 17.56
C THR A 25 15.18 2.75 17.13
N ASP A 26 15.75 3.50 18.07
CA ASP A 26 16.77 4.52 17.78
C ASP A 26 18.17 3.92 17.63
N LEU A 27 18.51 2.93 18.43
CA LEU A 27 19.88 2.39 18.55
C LEU A 27 20.09 1.05 17.83
N GLY A 28 19.03 0.26 17.62
CA GLY A 28 19.09 -1.07 17.03
C GLY A 28 19.83 -2.10 17.89
N GLN A 29 19.99 -1.84 19.22
CA GLN A 29 20.79 -2.67 20.10
C GLN A 29 19.99 -3.09 21.36
N PRO A 30 20.23 -4.31 21.88
CA PRO A 30 19.58 -4.79 23.10
C PRO A 30 19.85 -3.88 24.30
N ILE A 31 18.83 -3.57 25.07
CA ILE A 31 18.88 -2.62 26.18
C ILE A 31 19.05 -3.34 27.52
N GLY A 32 19.99 -2.86 28.32
CA GLY A 32 20.30 -3.37 29.66
C GLY A 32 19.63 -2.58 30.79
N SER A 33 19.47 -3.20 31.99
CA SER A 33 18.86 -2.55 33.15
C SER A 33 19.63 -1.33 33.67
N LYS A 34 20.93 -1.23 33.42
CA LYS A 34 21.75 -0.05 33.79
C LYS A 34 21.43 1.14 32.88
N THR A 35 21.36 0.92 31.57
CA THR A 35 20.97 1.94 30.58
C THR A 35 19.57 2.48 30.88
N LEU A 36 18.60 1.56 31.13
CA LEU A 36 17.24 1.97 31.51
C LEU A 36 17.21 2.79 32.81
N GLN A 37 18.07 2.48 33.80
CA GLN A 37 18.14 3.24 35.05
C GLN A 37 18.51 4.72 34.82
N GLU A 38 19.35 4.98 33.83
CA GLU A 38 19.82 6.34 33.48
C GLU A 38 18.76 7.14 32.71
N GLN A 39 17.92 6.45 31.94
CA GLN A 39 16.94 7.09 31.03
C GLN A 39 15.56 7.23 31.63
N LEU A 40 15.16 6.32 32.54
CA LEU A 40 13.83 6.35 33.13
C LEU A 40 13.61 7.60 33.97
N PRO A 41 12.46 8.30 33.86
CA PRO A 41 12.12 9.49 34.65
C PRO A 41 11.82 9.19 36.11
N ILE A 42 11.99 7.95 36.54
CA ILE A 42 11.74 7.49 37.91
C ILE A 42 13.03 6.96 38.55
N ARG A 43 13.18 7.17 39.87
CA ARG A 43 14.33 6.69 40.59
C ARG A 43 14.11 5.24 41.10
N VAL A 44 14.63 4.29 40.35
CA VAL A 44 14.60 2.86 40.69
C VAL A 44 15.99 2.24 40.52
N SER A 45 16.25 1.21 41.32
CA SER A 45 17.53 0.48 41.24
C SER A 45 17.58 -0.38 39.97
N SER A 46 18.79 -0.60 39.43
CA SER A 46 19.01 -1.51 38.31
C SER A 46 18.53 -2.96 38.63
N ALA A 47 18.60 -3.37 39.91
CA ALA A 47 18.07 -4.66 40.36
C ALA A 47 16.54 -4.73 40.23
N THR A 48 15.83 -3.67 40.62
CA THR A 48 14.37 -3.57 40.47
C THR A 48 13.99 -3.61 39.00
N ILE A 49 14.68 -2.82 38.14
CA ILE A 49 14.43 -2.82 36.69
C ILE A 49 14.64 -4.21 36.10
N ARG A 50 15.69 -4.92 36.49
CA ARG A 50 15.96 -6.30 36.04
C ARG A 50 14.82 -7.25 36.39
N ASN A 51 14.25 -7.12 37.60
CA ASN A 51 13.10 -7.93 38.00
C ASN A 51 11.86 -7.62 37.15
N GLU A 52 11.57 -6.35 36.86
CA GLU A 52 10.46 -5.96 35.98
C GLU A 52 10.68 -6.46 34.55
N MET A 53 11.90 -6.36 34.03
CA MET A 53 12.25 -6.93 32.74
C MET A 53 12.03 -8.43 32.68
N ALA A 54 12.35 -9.17 33.78
CA ALA A 54 12.10 -10.62 33.87
C ALA A 54 10.59 -10.94 33.81
N VAL A 55 9.75 -10.09 34.41
CA VAL A 55 8.28 -10.22 34.31
C VAL A 55 7.79 -9.95 32.91
N LEU A 56 8.25 -8.88 32.27
CA LEU A 56 7.89 -8.53 30.89
C LEU A 56 8.34 -9.64 29.90
N GLU A 57 9.53 -10.22 30.12
CA GLU A 57 10.04 -11.35 29.33
C GLU A 57 9.15 -12.60 29.52
N LYS A 58 8.79 -12.94 30.75
CA LYS A 58 7.90 -14.08 31.08
C LYS A 58 6.52 -13.89 30.44
N GLN A 59 6.03 -12.67 30.36
CA GLN A 59 4.75 -12.34 29.73
C GLN A 59 4.86 -12.21 28.18
N GLY A 60 6.08 -12.31 27.63
CA GLY A 60 6.35 -12.33 26.20
C GLY A 60 6.37 -10.95 25.54
N PHE A 61 6.47 -9.82 26.27
CA PHE A 61 6.55 -8.48 25.69
C PHE A 61 7.97 -8.11 25.22
N ILE A 62 8.99 -8.69 25.84
CA ILE A 62 10.39 -8.53 25.47
C ILE A 62 11.08 -9.90 25.41
N THR A 63 12.20 -9.98 24.71
CA THR A 63 12.97 -11.22 24.56
C THR A 63 14.48 -10.95 24.63
N LYS A 64 15.26 -12.01 24.75
CA LYS A 64 16.72 -11.97 24.58
C LYS A 64 17.09 -12.24 23.14
N GLU A 65 17.99 -11.46 22.58
CA GLU A 65 18.47 -11.70 21.22
C GLU A 65 19.48 -12.87 21.16
N HIS A 66 20.32 -12.99 22.16
CA HIS A 66 21.29 -14.09 22.35
C HIS A 66 21.65 -14.20 23.83
N SER A 67 22.81 -14.75 24.16
CA SER A 67 23.34 -14.85 25.54
C SER A 67 23.64 -13.49 26.23
N SER A 68 23.35 -12.36 25.57
CA SER A 68 23.53 -11.01 26.12
C SER A 68 22.58 -10.72 27.27
N SER A 69 23.00 -9.85 28.19
CA SER A 69 22.16 -9.40 29.32
C SER A 69 21.04 -8.42 28.89
N GLY A 70 21.08 -7.89 27.67
CA GLY A 70 20.11 -6.95 27.11
C GLY A 70 18.79 -7.62 26.68
N ARG A 71 17.77 -6.81 26.50
CA ARG A 71 16.46 -7.21 25.97
C ARG A 71 16.07 -6.38 24.76
N ILE A 72 15.30 -7.02 23.88
CA ILE A 72 14.69 -6.41 22.70
C ILE A 72 13.17 -6.58 22.77
N PRO A 73 12.38 -5.71 22.14
CA PRO A 73 10.94 -5.88 22.03
C PRO A 73 10.60 -7.16 21.23
N SER A 74 9.54 -7.84 21.62
CA SER A 74 8.91 -8.90 20.82
C SER A 74 7.81 -8.31 19.90
N LEU A 75 7.29 -9.09 18.94
CA LEU A 75 6.12 -8.68 18.14
C LEU A 75 4.93 -8.32 19.05
N LYS A 76 4.68 -9.11 20.10
CA LYS A 76 3.66 -8.82 21.13
C LYS A 76 3.93 -7.50 21.85
N GLY A 77 5.20 -7.19 22.14
CA GLY A 77 5.60 -5.92 22.75
C GLY A 77 5.31 -4.73 21.84
N TYR A 78 5.68 -4.81 20.57
CA TYR A 78 5.35 -3.78 19.57
C TYR A 78 3.85 -3.61 19.39
N ARG A 79 3.07 -4.70 19.30
CA ARG A 79 1.61 -4.63 19.19
C ARG A 79 1.00 -3.93 20.40
N TYR A 80 1.41 -4.30 21.59
CA TYR A 80 0.93 -3.65 22.82
C TYR A 80 1.27 -2.16 22.84
N TYR A 81 2.49 -1.80 22.43
CA TYR A 81 2.93 -0.41 22.35
C TYR A 81 2.07 0.39 21.37
N VAL A 82 1.85 -0.13 20.15
CA VAL A 82 1.05 0.53 19.13
C VAL A 82 -0.40 0.72 19.60
N ASP A 83 -0.99 -0.30 20.23
CA ASP A 83 -2.41 -0.26 20.64
C ASP A 83 -2.67 0.64 21.85
N ASN A 84 -1.71 0.76 22.76
CA ASN A 84 -1.98 1.35 24.07
C ASN A 84 -1.08 2.54 24.47
N LEU A 85 0.12 2.64 23.92
CA LEU A 85 1.13 3.58 24.38
C LEU A 85 1.52 4.63 23.33
N VAL A 86 1.45 4.28 22.04
CA VAL A 86 1.88 5.17 20.97
C VAL A 86 1.03 6.44 20.93
N LYS A 87 1.70 7.57 20.87
CA LYS A 87 1.10 8.88 20.61
C LYS A 87 1.66 9.40 19.30
N PRO A 88 0.83 9.58 18.26
CA PRO A 88 1.31 10.10 16.99
C PRO A 88 2.01 11.46 17.17
N VAL A 89 3.18 11.59 16.58
CA VAL A 89 3.91 12.87 16.58
C VAL A 89 3.15 13.86 15.70
N LYS A 90 2.84 15.02 16.24
CA LYS A 90 2.31 16.13 15.44
C LYS A 90 3.41 16.66 14.51
N ILE A 91 3.20 16.48 13.22
CA ILE A 91 4.11 16.99 12.20
C ILE A 91 4.02 18.53 12.19
N ASP A 92 5.17 19.19 12.26
CA ASP A 92 5.22 20.65 12.31
C ASP A 92 4.77 21.30 10.98
N SER A 93 4.29 22.54 11.07
CA SER A 93 3.74 23.28 9.91
C SER A 93 4.76 23.53 8.79
N LYS A 94 6.07 23.47 9.08
CA LYS A 94 7.11 23.63 8.07
C LYS A 94 7.23 22.33 7.25
N SER A 95 7.23 21.19 7.92
CA SER A 95 7.23 19.87 7.28
C SER A 95 5.96 19.64 6.44
N VAL A 96 4.80 20.05 6.95
CA VAL A 96 3.54 20.00 6.18
C VAL A 96 3.65 20.84 4.90
N ARG A 97 4.14 22.08 4.99
CA ARG A 97 4.34 22.94 3.80
C ARG A 97 5.36 22.34 2.82
N SER A 98 6.39 21.69 3.33
CA SER A 98 7.36 20.97 2.48
C SER A 98 6.68 19.82 1.72
N ILE A 99 5.85 19.03 2.38
CA ILE A 99 5.06 17.97 1.72
C ILE A 99 4.16 18.57 0.62
N GLN A 100 3.43 19.65 0.92
CA GLN A 100 2.58 20.33 -0.05
C GLN A 100 3.37 20.84 -1.26
N SER A 101 4.55 21.40 -1.05
CA SER A 101 5.40 21.90 -2.13
C SER A 101 5.95 20.79 -3.03
N LEU A 102 6.20 19.61 -2.48
CA LEU A 102 6.68 18.45 -3.24
C LEU A 102 5.63 17.90 -4.20
N PHE A 103 4.33 18.04 -3.88
CA PHE A 103 3.27 17.66 -4.81
C PHE A 103 3.19 18.56 -6.05
N GLY A 104 3.79 19.75 -6.07
CA GLY A 104 3.74 20.64 -7.23
C GLY A 104 2.31 21.05 -7.64
N ASN A 105 2.18 21.74 -8.76
CA ASN A 105 0.89 22.25 -9.24
C ASN A 105 0.47 21.74 -10.64
N GLU A 106 1.34 21.06 -11.38
CA GLU A 106 1.10 20.71 -12.78
C GLU A 106 1.07 19.19 -12.99
N TYR A 107 -0.04 18.56 -12.65
CA TYR A 107 -0.28 17.17 -13.01
C TYR A 107 -1.33 17.09 -14.11
N ARG A 108 -1.05 16.28 -15.12
CA ARG A 108 -1.96 16.03 -16.24
C ARG A 108 -2.79 14.77 -16.05
N ARG A 109 -2.33 13.86 -15.16
CA ARG A 109 -2.96 12.57 -14.92
C ARG A 109 -2.98 12.25 -13.42
N VAL A 110 -4.03 11.58 -12.96
CA VAL A 110 -4.14 11.07 -11.58
C VAL A 110 -2.95 10.19 -11.24
N ASP A 111 -2.54 9.31 -12.16
CA ASP A 111 -1.43 8.39 -11.97
C ASP A 111 -0.12 9.10 -11.60
N GLU A 112 0.14 10.27 -12.17
CA GLU A 112 1.32 11.08 -11.84
C GLU A 112 1.30 11.56 -10.38
N ILE A 113 0.11 11.91 -9.85
CA ILE A 113 -0.05 12.31 -8.44
C ILE A 113 0.19 11.10 -7.54
N ILE A 114 -0.36 9.95 -7.88
CA ILE A 114 -0.26 8.71 -7.09
C ILE A 114 1.17 8.19 -7.08
N GLU A 115 1.82 8.10 -8.24
CA GLU A 115 3.22 7.71 -8.36
C GLU A 115 4.15 8.65 -7.58
N MET A 116 3.96 9.97 -7.75
CA MET A 116 4.73 10.97 -7.02
C MET A 116 4.50 10.86 -5.51
N SER A 117 3.27 10.56 -5.07
CA SER A 117 2.98 10.39 -3.65
C SER A 117 3.74 9.23 -3.03
N ALA A 118 3.82 8.06 -3.70
CA ALA A 118 4.62 6.93 -3.25
C ALA A 118 6.11 7.31 -3.15
N LYS A 119 6.64 8.03 -4.16
CA LYS A 119 8.03 8.50 -4.16
C LYS A 119 8.32 9.45 -3.00
N ILE A 120 7.50 10.50 -2.84
CA ILE A 120 7.69 11.50 -1.76
C ILE A 120 7.64 10.82 -0.39
N LEU A 121 6.67 9.95 -0.16
CA LEU A 121 6.52 9.25 1.12
C LEU A 121 7.71 8.35 1.42
N SER A 122 8.24 7.67 0.41
CA SER A 122 9.46 6.88 0.53
C SER A 122 10.69 7.74 0.82
N ASP A 123 10.88 8.85 0.12
CA ASP A 123 12.02 9.76 0.32
C ASP A 123 12.01 10.39 1.73
N LEU A 124 10.83 10.69 2.28
CA LEU A 124 10.68 11.24 3.62
C LEU A 124 10.94 10.23 4.74
N THR A 125 10.70 8.95 4.47
CA THR A 125 10.78 7.90 5.50
C THR A 125 12.00 7.02 5.39
N ASN A 126 12.64 6.96 4.22
CA ASN A 126 13.61 5.95 3.82
C ASN A 126 13.07 4.51 3.88
N TYR A 127 11.74 4.35 3.87
CA TYR A 127 11.05 3.06 3.79
C TYR A 127 10.43 2.87 2.40
N THR A 128 9.94 1.66 2.14
CA THR A 128 9.16 1.40 0.94
C THR A 128 7.76 1.96 1.14
N ALA A 129 7.29 2.79 0.23
CA ALA A 129 5.95 3.35 0.26
C ALA A 129 5.10 2.74 -0.85
N ILE A 130 3.84 2.47 -0.53
CA ILE A 130 2.85 1.91 -1.44
C ILE A 130 1.68 2.87 -1.49
N THR A 131 1.26 3.26 -2.69
CA THR A 131 0.06 4.07 -2.88
C THR A 131 -0.86 3.36 -3.85
N LEU A 132 -2.09 3.13 -3.43
CA LEU A 132 -3.16 2.58 -4.26
C LEU A 132 -3.98 3.74 -4.82
N ARG A 133 -4.22 3.72 -6.11
CA ARG A 133 -5.10 4.65 -6.80
C ARG A 133 -6.52 4.62 -6.21
N PRO A 134 -7.27 5.75 -6.19
CA PRO A 134 -8.68 5.70 -5.81
C PRO A 134 -9.46 4.83 -6.79
N GLU A 135 -10.14 3.82 -6.27
CA GLU A 135 -11.05 2.98 -7.03
C GLU A 135 -12.46 3.55 -6.94
N ALA A 136 -12.95 4.09 -8.03
CA ALA A 136 -14.36 4.32 -8.18
C ALA A 136 -15.04 2.96 -8.39
N SER A 137 -15.94 2.59 -7.48
CA SER A 137 -16.75 1.37 -7.60
C SER A 137 -17.59 1.31 -8.88
N ASP A 138 -17.58 2.35 -9.70
CA ASP A 138 -18.48 2.58 -10.82
C ASP A 138 -17.78 3.20 -12.04
N LEU A 139 -16.50 2.86 -12.26
CA LEU A 139 -15.81 3.26 -13.50
C LEU A 139 -16.58 2.75 -14.71
N LYS A 140 -16.90 3.66 -15.63
CA LYS A 140 -17.60 3.35 -16.88
C LYS A 140 -16.64 3.40 -18.06
N LEU A 141 -16.91 2.57 -19.03
CA LEU A 141 -16.25 2.66 -20.34
C LEU A 141 -16.72 3.93 -21.07
N GLU A 142 -15.83 4.87 -21.37
CA GLU A 142 -16.14 6.07 -22.17
C GLU A 142 -15.76 5.92 -23.62
N GLY A 143 -14.80 5.07 -23.92
CA GLY A 143 -14.41 4.85 -25.29
C GLY A 143 -13.50 3.66 -25.48
N PHE A 144 -13.62 3.05 -26.65
CA PHE A 144 -12.76 1.99 -27.10
C PHE A 144 -12.27 2.31 -28.51
N ARG A 145 -10.95 2.21 -28.73
CA ARG A 145 -10.32 2.47 -30.01
C ARG A 145 -9.32 1.39 -30.37
N MET A 146 -9.14 1.12 -31.64
CA MET A 146 -8.04 0.31 -32.17
C MET A 146 -7.33 1.09 -33.26
N VAL A 147 -6.02 1.14 -33.20
CA VAL A 147 -5.17 1.83 -34.16
C VAL A 147 -4.26 0.80 -34.84
N PRO A 148 -4.43 0.53 -36.14
CA PRO A 148 -3.53 -0.36 -36.87
C PRO A 148 -2.10 0.19 -36.90
N LEU A 149 -1.12 -0.63 -36.54
CA LEU A 149 0.31 -0.26 -36.56
C LEU A 149 1.06 -0.87 -37.74
N GLY A 150 0.40 -1.68 -38.55
CA GLY A 150 1.03 -2.48 -39.62
C GLY A 150 1.53 -3.83 -39.13
N ASN A 151 1.95 -4.69 -40.08
CA ASN A 151 2.48 -6.04 -39.78
C ASN A 151 1.57 -6.91 -38.89
N GLY A 152 0.25 -6.77 -39.00
CA GLY A 152 -0.70 -7.51 -38.16
C GLY A 152 -0.77 -7.06 -36.70
N GLN A 153 -0.24 -5.88 -36.39
CA GLN A 153 -0.29 -5.29 -35.05
C GLN A 153 -1.34 -4.19 -34.94
N VAL A 154 -2.02 -4.15 -33.80
CA VAL A 154 -2.94 -3.07 -33.44
C VAL A 154 -2.63 -2.57 -32.04
N MET A 155 -2.76 -1.26 -31.84
CA MET A 155 -2.82 -0.67 -30.53
C MET A 155 -4.30 -0.56 -30.12
N VAL A 156 -4.64 -1.20 -29.01
CA VAL A 156 -5.95 -1.08 -28.38
C VAL A 156 -5.89 -0.01 -27.32
N ILE A 157 -6.86 0.90 -27.31
CA ILE A 157 -6.96 2.01 -26.35
C ILE A 157 -8.35 1.94 -25.72
N LEU A 158 -8.37 1.93 -24.40
CA LEU A 158 -9.57 2.00 -23.57
C LEU A 158 -9.55 3.30 -22.76
N VAL A 159 -10.66 4.03 -22.74
CA VAL A 159 -10.83 5.26 -21.96
C VAL A 159 -11.93 5.01 -20.94
N ALA A 160 -11.65 5.29 -19.67
CA ALA A 160 -12.60 5.19 -18.58
C ALA A 160 -13.10 6.58 -18.12
N SER A 161 -14.22 6.60 -17.38
CA SER A 161 -14.94 7.82 -16.96
C SER A 161 -14.15 8.72 -15.99
N ASP A 162 -13.07 8.22 -15.40
CA ASP A 162 -12.15 9.02 -14.58
C ASP A 162 -11.03 9.67 -15.39
N GLY A 163 -11.11 9.59 -16.74
CA GLY A 163 -10.10 10.09 -17.66
C GLY A 163 -8.88 9.18 -17.79
N SER A 164 -8.87 8.00 -17.16
CA SER A 164 -7.79 7.04 -17.33
C SER A 164 -7.82 6.43 -18.73
N VAL A 165 -6.62 6.19 -19.27
CA VAL A 165 -6.42 5.62 -20.61
C VAL A 165 -5.47 4.44 -20.49
N GLU A 166 -5.98 3.25 -20.79
CA GLU A 166 -5.18 2.05 -20.94
C GLU A 166 -4.89 1.80 -22.41
N SER A 167 -3.65 1.42 -22.73
CA SER A 167 -3.28 1.06 -24.08
C SER A 167 -2.34 -0.14 -24.10
N GLN A 168 -2.57 -1.02 -25.09
CA GLN A 168 -1.73 -2.20 -25.27
C GLN A 168 -1.65 -2.57 -26.77
N ILE A 169 -0.48 -3.11 -27.16
CA ILE A 169 -0.25 -3.60 -28.52
C ILE A 169 -0.53 -5.11 -28.53
N TYR A 170 -1.34 -5.53 -29.51
CA TYR A 170 -1.68 -6.91 -29.75
C TYR A 170 -1.36 -7.31 -31.19
N ASN A 171 -1.09 -8.59 -31.41
CA ASN A 171 -1.00 -9.17 -32.75
C ASN A 171 -2.37 -9.68 -33.14
N LEU A 172 -2.91 -9.18 -34.24
CA LEU A 172 -4.15 -9.68 -34.81
C LEU A 172 -3.90 -10.93 -35.66
N PRO A 173 -4.82 -11.89 -35.66
CA PRO A 173 -4.81 -12.98 -36.65
C PRO A 173 -4.85 -12.41 -38.08
N ASN A 174 -4.12 -13.05 -39.02
CA ASN A 174 -3.90 -12.59 -40.40
C ASN A 174 -5.16 -12.44 -41.30
N ASN A 175 -6.35 -12.71 -40.80
CA ASN A 175 -7.62 -12.75 -41.55
C ASN A 175 -8.62 -11.66 -41.14
N ILE A 176 -8.21 -10.65 -40.36
CA ILE A 176 -9.09 -9.54 -40.00
C ILE A 176 -8.75 -8.35 -40.91
N ASP A 177 -9.68 -7.98 -41.76
CA ASP A 177 -9.56 -6.78 -42.59
C ASP A 177 -9.96 -5.51 -41.80
N GLY A 178 -9.56 -4.36 -42.33
CA GLY A 178 -9.80 -3.07 -41.68
C GLY A 178 -11.28 -2.69 -41.55
N GLU A 179 -12.13 -3.09 -42.49
CA GLU A 179 -13.57 -2.78 -42.46
C GLU A 179 -14.27 -3.60 -41.36
N SER A 180 -13.95 -4.89 -41.26
CA SER A 180 -14.43 -5.78 -40.18
C SER A 180 -14.00 -5.27 -38.81
N LEU A 181 -12.77 -4.83 -38.68
CA LEU A 181 -12.25 -4.26 -37.45
C LEU A 181 -13.00 -2.98 -37.03
N GLU A 182 -13.23 -2.06 -37.97
CA GLU A 182 -14.00 -0.84 -37.72
C GLU A 182 -15.46 -1.14 -37.33
N ALA A 183 -16.09 -2.13 -37.95
CA ALA A 183 -17.45 -2.54 -37.62
C ALA A 183 -17.55 -3.08 -36.20
N VAL A 184 -16.58 -3.88 -35.79
CA VAL A 184 -16.47 -4.39 -34.40
C VAL A 184 -16.26 -3.28 -33.40
N ILE A 185 -15.36 -2.33 -33.68
CA ILE A 185 -15.12 -1.18 -32.80
C ILE A 185 -16.40 -0.38 -32.62
N ARG A 186 -17.12 -0.09 -33.70
CA ARG A 186 -18.41 0.59 -33.64
C ARG A 186 -19.42 -0.17 -32.80
N LEU A 187 -19.56 -1.48 -33.02
CA LEU A 187 -20.50 -2.31 -32.25
C LEU A 187 -20.16 -2.29 -30.74
N ILE A 188 -18.89 -2.37 -30.39
CA ILE A 188 -18.43 -2.30 -29.00
C ILE A 188 -18.78 -0.95 -28.39
N ASN A 189 -18.42 0.15 -29.06
CA ASN A 189 -18.73 1.48 -28.54
C ASN A 189 -20.25 1.70 -28.40
N ASP A 190 -21.05 1.29 -29.37
CA ASP A 190 -22.52 1.45 -29.35
C ASP A 190 -23.20 0.64 -28.23
N LYS A 191 -22.61 -0.48 -27.82
CA LYS A 191 -23.21 -1.40 -26.85
C LYS A 191 -22.63 -1.31 -25.46
N LEU A 192 -21.36 -0.95 -25.34
CA LEU A 192 -20.62 -1.03 -24.08
C LEU A 192 -20.24 0.34 -23.48
N VAL A 193 -20.16 1.40 -24.27
CA VAL A 193 -19.91 2.75 -23.74
C VAL A 193 -21.03 3.15 -22.78
N GLY A 194 -20.65 3.69 -21.62
CA GLY A 194 -21.54 4.00 -20.50
C GLY A 194 -21.79 2.83 -19.55
N SER A 195 -21.37 1.60 -19.89
CA SER A 195 -21.45 0.46 -18.97
C SER A 195 -20.35 0.51 -17.93
N SER A 196 -20.63 -0.01 -16.71
CA SER A 196 -19.60 -0.21 -15.70
C SER A 196 -18.50 -1.15 -16.23
N LEU A 197 -17.22 -0.83 -15.99
CA LEU A 197 -16.10 -1.68 -16.43
C LEU A 197 -16.21 -3.11 -15.87
N SER A 198 -16.75 -3.27 -14.66
CA SER A 198 -17.01 -4.58 -14.05
C SER A 198 -18.01 -5.44 -14.82
N GLU A 199 -18.97 -4.81 -15.53
CA GLU A 199 -20.00 -5.49 -16.33
C GLU A 199 -19.57 -5.68 -17.80
N VAL A 200 -18.58 -4.94 -18.27
CA VAL A 200 -18.19 -4.92 -19.69
C VAL A 200 -17.77 -6.29 -20.18
N THR A 201 -17.05 -7.08 -19.37
CA THR A 201 -16.62 -8.43 -19.74
C THR A 201 -17.83 -9.36 -19.99
N SER A 202 -18.83 -9.33 -19.09
CA SER A 202 -20.04 -10.14 -19.24
C SER A 202 -20.85 -9.70 -20.47
N LYS A 203 -21.04 -8.40 -20.66
CA LYS A 203 -21.74 -7.83 -21.83
C LYS A 203 -21.01 -8.12 -23.14
N LEU A 204 -19.68 -8.12 -23.13
CA LEU A 204 -18.88 -8.49 -24.30
C LEU A 204 -19.10 -9.95 -24.68
N GLN A 205 -19.17 -10.84 -23.70
CA GLN A 205 -19.48 -12.27 -23.95
C GLN A 205 -20.89 -12.42 -24.57
N GLU A 206 -21.86 -11.65 -24.14
CA GLU A 206 -23.22 -11.65 -24.74
C GLU A 206 -23.20 -11.16 -26.20
N LEU A 207 -22.26 -10.30 -26.56
CA LEU A 207 -22.07 -9.80 -27.92
C LEU A 207 -21.33 -10.79 -28.85
N GLN A 208 -20.74 -11.86 -28.33
CA GLN A 208 -19.98 -12.84 -29.10
C GLN A 208 -20.71 -13.35 -30.37
N PRO A 209 -22.03 -13.68 -30.37
CA PRO A 209 -22.76 -14.11 -31.57
C PRO A 209 -22.87 -12.99 -32.63
N LEU A 210 -22.78 -11.73 -32.25
CA LEU A 210 -22.77 -10.59 -33.16
C LEU A 210 -21.38 -10.33 -33.70
N LEU A 211 -20.35 -10.48 -32.87
CA LEU A 211 -18.95 -10.31 -33.26
C LEU A 211 -18.52 -11.37 -34.30
N THR A 212 -19.01 -12.60 -34.19
CA THR A 212 -18.71 -13.69 -35.15
C THR A 212 -19.23 -13.40 -36.56
N LYS A 213 -20.15 -12.45 -36.75
CA LYS A 213 -20.59 -12.01 -38.08
C LYS A 213 -19.52 -11.19 -38.81
N TYR A 214 -18.61 -10.54 -38.07
CA TYR A 214 -17.57 -9.67 -38.60
C TYR A 214 -16.19 -10.30 -38.54
N ILE A 215 -15.97 -11.22 -37.58
CA ILE A 215 -14.68 -11.86 -37.35
C ILE A 215 -14.90 -13.38 -37.18
N GLU A 216 -14.35 -14.20 -38.09
CA GLU A 216 -14.50 -15.65 -38.07
C GLU A 216 -13.97 -16.34 -36.77
N LYS A 217 -13.02 -15.69 -36.06
CA LYS A 217 -12.45 -16.14 -34.77
C LYS A 217 -12.56 -15.05 -33.73
N SER A 218 -13.77 -14.88 -33.20
CA SER A 218 -14.05 -13.85 -32.19
C SER A 218 -13.37 -14.11 -30.82
N ASP A 219 -12.98 -15.35 -30.52
CA ASP A 219 -12.39 -15.73 -29.25
C ASP A 219 -11.07 -14.95 -28.97
N GLY A 220 -10.17 -14.91 -29.95
CA GLY A 220 -8.91 -14.14 -29.81
C GLY A 220 -9.12 -12.62 -29.64
N PHE A 221 -10.23 -12.09 -30.17
CA PHE A 221 -10.58 -10.69 -29.98
C PHE A 221 -11.14 -10.43 -28.56
N ILE A 222 -11.95 -11.36 -28.03
CA ILE A 222 -12.48 -11.29 -26.68
C ILE A 222 -11.34 -11.36 -25.65
N ASP A 223 -10.35 -12.24 -25.90
CA ASP A 223 -9.16 -12.35 -25.05
C ASP A 223 -8.34 -11.04 -25.03
N VAL A 224 -8.14 -10.44 -26.20
CA VAL A 224 -7.45 -9.14 -26.33
C VAL A 224 -8.19 -8.04 -25.55
N PHE A 225 -9.50 -7.98 -25.70
CA PHE A 225 -10.32 -6.97 -25.03
C PHE A 225 -10.40 -7.24 -23.52
N GLY A 226 -10.56 -8.51 -23.11
CA GLY A 226 -10.52 -8.92 -21.71
C GLY A 226 -9.20 -8.55 -21.04
N GLY A 227 -8.08 -8.78 -21.72
CA GLY A 227 -6.74 -8.44 -21.20
C GLY A 227 -6.50 -6.95 -20.93
N ILE A 228 -7.07 -6.05 -21.77
CA ILE A 228 -6.97 -4.61 -21.52
C ILE A 228 -7.95 -4.13 -20.44
N LEU A 229 -9.16 -4.73 -20.39
CA LEU A 229 -10.12 -4.48 -19.32
C LEU A 229 -9.57 -4.91 -17.96
N ASP A 230 -8.98 -6.09 -17.90
CA ASP A 230 -8.36 -6.58 -16.67
C ASP A 230 -7.28 -5.62 -16.15
N LYS A 231 -6.55 -4.96 -17.06
CA LYS A 231 -5.59 -3.92 -16.68
C LYS A 231 -6.26 -2.65 -16.19
N ALA A 232 -7.34 -2.23 -16.84
CA ALA A 232 -8.08 -1.03 -16.48
C ALA A 232 -8.82 -1.19 -15.14
N ILE A 233 -9.24 -2.42 -14.81
CA ILE A 233 -9.96 -2.75 -13.58
C ILE A 233 -9.00 -3.09 -12.44
N LYS A 234 -7.80 -3.63 -12.74
CA LYS A 234 -6.84 -4.00 -11.69
C LYS A 234 -6.44 -2.80 -10.86
N GLU A 235 -6.44 -3.05 -9.56
CA GLU A 235 -5.84 -2.13 -8.58
C GLU A 235 -4.45 -1.69 -9.04
N GLN A 236 -4.28 -0.39 -9.27
CA GLN A 236 -2.98 0.15 -9.68
C GLN A 236 -2.23 0.60 -8.43
N PHE A 237 -1.20 -0.19 -8.10
CA PHE A 237 -0.26 0.13 -7.03
C PHE A 237 0.96 0.85 -7.58
N TYR A 238 1.35 1.89 -6.89
CA TYR A 238 2.60 2.61 -7.15
C TYR A 238 3.52 2.43 -5.95
N ILE A 239 4.75 1.99 -6.21
CA ILE A 239 5.73 1.68 -5.18
C ILE A 239 6.90 2.63 -5.27
N GLY A 240 7.07 3.47 -4.24
CA GLY A 240 8.25 4.30 -4.03
C GLY A 240 9.28 3.55 -3.19
N GLY A 241 10.58 3.77 -3.49
CA GLY A 241 11.67 3.24 -2.68
C GLY A 241 11.74 1.73 -2.60
N ARG A 242 11.49 1.00 -3.68
CA ARG A 242 11.54 -0.48 -3.74
C ARG A 242 12.82 -1.05 -3.12
N ARG A 243 13.96 -0.39 -3.31
CA ARG A 243 15.26 -0.83 -2.77
C ARG A 243 15.38 -0.69 -1.25
N ASN A 244 14.57 0.18 -0.64
CA ASN A 244 14.61 0.42 0.80
C ASN A 244 14.26 -0.84 1.60
N LEU A 245 13.43 -1.72 1.03
CA LEU A 245 13.10 -3.00 1.66
C LEU A 245 14.33 -3.86 1.91
N LEU A 246 15.32 -3.81 1.01
CA LEU A 246 16.54 -4.59 1.11
C LEU A 246 17.48 -4.10 2.22
N ASN A 247 17.36 -2.84 2.64
CA ASN A 247 18.20 -2.28 3.70
C ASN A 247 17.97 -2.96 5.06
N PHE A 248 16.81 -3.62 5.23
CA PHE A 248 16.38 -4.24 6.48
C PHE A 248 16.35 -5.78 6.38
N ALA A 249 16.69 -6.34 5.22
CA ALA A 249 16.80 -7.78 5.06
C ALA A 249 18.01 -8.30 5.83
N ASN A 250 17.84 -9.38 6.59
CA ASN A 250 18.96 -10.06 7.24
C ASN A 250 19.95 -10.54 6.17
N GLY A 251 21.14 -9.93 6.10
CA GLY A 251 22.12 -10.11 5.04
C GLY A 251 22.65 -11.54 4.86
N ASN A 252 22.30 -12.46 5.74
CA ASN A 252 22.69 -13.87 5.69
C ASN A 252 21.69 -14.77 4.96
N ASN A 253 20.52 -14.26 4.52
CA ASN A 253 19.49 -15.06 3.85
C ASN A 253 19.23 -14.56 2.42
N LEU A 254 20.03 -15.07 1.47
CA LEU A 254 19.94 -14.74 0.06
C LEU A 254 18.57 -15.12 -0.56
N GLU A 255 17.93 -16.17 -0.05
CA GLU A 255 16.60 -16.59 -0.51
C GLU A 255 15.51 -15.61 -0.06
N GLN A 256 15.60 -15.11 1.17
CA GLN A 256 14.70 -14.06 1.67
C GLN A 256 14.83 -12.78 0.83
N ILE A 257 16.08 -12.36 0.52
CA ILE A 257 16.33 -11.19 -0.33
C ILE A 257 15.73 -11.37 -1.73
N LYS A 258 15.94 -12.53 -2.37
CA LYS A 258 15.37 -12.84 -3.69
C LYS A 258 13.85 -12.86 -3.66
N SER A 259 13.26 -13.43 -2.63
CA SER A 259 11.81 -13.53 -2.47
C SER A 259 11.18 -12.16 -2.20
N LEU A 260 11.82 -11.31 -1.38
CA LEU A 260 11.41 -9.91 -1.18
C LEU A 260 11.49 -9.12 -2.49
N TYR A 261 12.55 -9.38 -3.29
CA TYR A 261 12.69 -8.73 -4.60
C TYR A 261 11.56 -9.17 -5.55
N SER A 262 11.24 -10.46 -5.60
CA SER A 262 10.14 -10.96 -6.43
C SER A 262 8.77 -10.47 -5.97
N LEU A 263 8.58 -10.23 -4.67
CA LEU A 263 7.36 -9.67 -4.10
C LEU A 263 7.16 -8.20 -4.52
N ILE A 264 8.26 -7.48 -4.71
CA ILE A 264 8.25 -6.05 -5.12
C ILE A 264 8.16 -5.92 -6.64
N ASP A 265 8.70 -6.87 -7.39
CA ASP A 265 8.79 -6.84 -8.86
C ASP A 265 7.52 -7.40 -9.53
N ASP A 266 6.79 -8.29 -8.84
CA ASP A 266 5.55 -8.91 -9.30
C ASP A 266 4.37 -7.95 -9.06
N GLU A 267 4.11 -7.12 -10.05
CA GLU A 267 3.43 -5.80 -10.00
C GLU A 267 2.00 -5.75 -9.45
N SER A 268 1.33 -6.84 -9.09
CA SER A 268 -0.08 -6.63 -8.75
C SER A 268 -0.77 -7.64 -7.83
N ALA A 269 -0.43 -8.92 -7.85
CA ALA A 269 -1.24 -9.92 -7.14
C ALA A 269 -0.88 -10.09 -5.66
N LYS A 270 0.40 -9.91 -5.29
CA LYS A 270 0.88 -10.16 -3.92
C LYS A 270 0.78 -8.94 -3.02
N ILE A 271 0.96 -7.73 -3.59
CA ILE A 271 0.85 -6.48 -2.84
C ILE A 271 -0.60 -6.18 -2.48
N GLY A 272 -1.57 -6.49 -3.36
CA GLY A 272 -2.99 -6.41 -3.05
C GLY A 272 -3.37 -7.20 -1.80
N GLY A 273 -2.85 -8.41 -1.64
CA GLY A 273 -3.08 -9.22 -0.44
C GLY A 273 -2.46 -8.66 0.86
N LEU A 274 -1.39 -7.85 0.78
CA LEU A 274 -0.83 -7.17 1.96
C LEU A 274 -1.73 -6.06 2.46
N VAL A 275 -2.47 -5.49 1.53
CA VAL A 275 -3.26 -4.27 1.64
C VAL A 275 -4.74 -4.57 1.82
N ASP A 276 -5.11 -5.85 1.89
CA ASP A 276 -6.49 -6.27 1.99
C ASP A 276 -7.29 -5.39 2.97
N ASN A 277 -8.31 -4.75 2.41
CA ASN A 277 -9.11 -3.66 2.99
C ASN A 277 -10.04 -4.11 4.15
N THR A 278 -9.79 -5.27 4.73
CA THR A 278 -10.49 -5.67 5.94
C THR A 278 -10.07 -4.75 7.08
N THR A 279 -11.01 -3.96 7.56
CA THR A 279 -10.89 -3.13 8.76
C THR A 279 -10.21 -3.94 9.86
N ASN A 280 -8.98 -3.60 10.16
CA ASN A 280 -8.23 -4.22 11.24
C ASN A 280 -8.90 -3.78 12.56
N PRO A 281 -9.21 -4.66 13.51
CA PRO A 281 -9.76 -4.27 14.81
C PRO A 281 -8.85 -3.31 15.60
N HIS A 282 -7.64 -3.07 15.11
CA HIS A 282 -6.63 -2.19 15.69
C HIS A 282 -6.49 -0.82 14.97
N ASP A 283 -7.53 -0.38 14.24
CA ASP A 283 -7.51 0.93 13.55
C ASP A 283 -7.55 2.09 14.55
N HIS A 284 -6.49 2.89 14.55
CA HIS A 284 -6.41 4.16 15.26
C HIS A 284 -6.72 5.33 14.31
N HIS A 285 -7.90 5.93 14.46
CA HIS A 285 -8.30 7.12 13.67
C HIS A 285 -8.18 6.98 12.14
N GLY A 286 -8.45 5.78 11.60
CA GLY A 286 -8.34 5.51 10.16
C GLY A 286 -6.94 5.13 9.69
N ILE A 287 -6.01 4.90 10.64
CA ILE A 287 -4.67 4.36 10.34
C ILE A 287 -4.59 2.95 10.90
N SER A 288 -4.21 2.01 10.03
CA SER A 288 -4.00 0.62 10.37
C SER A 288 -2.51 0.31 10.48
N VAL A 289 -2.14 -0.49 11.46
CA VAL A 289 -0.77 -0.97 11.64
C VAL A 289 -0.80 -2.50 11.71
N LYS A 290 -0.09 -3.16 10.77
CA LYS A 290 0.15 -4.61 10.80
C LYS A 290 1.61 -4.86 11.15
N ILE A 291 1.88 -5.79 12.06
CA ILE A 291 3.23 -6.07 12.59
C ILE A 291 3.54 -7.55 12.40
N GLY A 292 4.62 -7.87 11.69
CA GLY A 292 5.18 -9.21 11.57
C GLY A 292 4.16 -10.25 11.11
N ASP A 293 3.77 -11.16 12.00
CA ASP A 293 2.87 -12.29 11.74
C ASP A 293 1.40 -11.91 11.47
N GLU A 294 1.04 -10.63 11.62
CA GLU A 294 -0.27 -10.10 11.22
C GLU A 294 -0.37 -9.87 9.71
N MET A 295 0.75 -9.91 9.01
CA MET A 295 0.79 -9.89 7.54
C MET A 295 0.68 -11.31 6.98
N SER A 296 -0.03 -11.45 5.86
CA SER A 296 -0.31 -12.76 5.25
C SER A 296 0.95 -13.47 4.74
N ASP A 297 2.01 -12.72 4.43
CA ASP A 297 3.23 -13.28 3.85
C ASP A 297 4.31 -13.47 4.91
N ARG A 298 4.78 -14.72 5.04
CA ARG A 298 5.85 -15.10 5.98
C ARG A 298 7.20 -14.40 5.73
N LEU A 299 7.41 -13.89 4.52
CA LEU A 299 8.61 -13.13 4.19
C LEU A 299 8.67 -11.78 4.91
N LEU A 300 7.54 -11.32 5.41
CA LEU A 300 7.38 -10.02 6.07
C LEU A 300 7.32 -10.11 7.59
N LEU A 301 7.72 -11.23 8.21
CA LEU A 301 7.73 -11.38 9.67
C LEU A 301 8.57 -10.33 10.41
N ASP A 302 9.65 -9.85 9.77
CA ASP A 302 10.53 -8.82 10.31
C ASP A 302 10.11 -7.39 9.90
N TYR A 303 8.94 -7.25 9.25
CA TYR A 303 8.44 -5.98 8.72
C TYR A 303 7.13 -5.58 9.38
N SER A 304 6.82 -4.30 9.24
CA SER A 304 5.53 -3.70 9.64
C SER A 304 5.00 -2.82 8.54
N LEU A 305 3.67 -2.81 8.41
CA LEU A 305 2.92 -1.98 7.46
C LEU A 305 2.10 -0.96 8.23
N VAL A 306 2.33 0.33 7.99
CA VAL A 306 1.50 1.44 8.50
C VAL A 306 0.74 2.00 7.32
N SER A 307 -0.58 1.92 7.33
CA SER A 307 -1.44 2.30 6.20
C SER A 307 -2.59 3.21 6.61
N ALA A 308 -3.06 4.02 5.67
CA ALA A 308 -4.26 4.83 5.80
C ALA A 308 -5.06 4.79 4.50
N THR A 309 -6.37 4.68 4.61
CA THR A 309 -7.28 4.83 3.47
C THR A 309 -7.65 6.29 3.27
N TYR A 310 -7.81 6.71 2.02
CA TYR A 310 -8.31 8.03 1.67
C TYR A 310 -9.53 7.91 0.75
N ASN A 311 -10.40 8.93 0.77
CA ASN A 311 -11.64 8.95 0.01
C ASN A 311 -11.76 10.25 -0.79
N VAL A 312 -11.95 10.13 -2.08
CA VAL A 312 -12.05 11.25 -3.04
C VAL A 312 -13.52 11.43 -3.52
N GLY A 313 -14.46 11.14 -2.66
CA GLY A 313 -15.88 11.30 -2.97
C GLY A 313 -16.34 10.31 -4.05
N GLY A 314 -16.99 10.83 -5.11
CA GLY A 314 -17.46 10.03 -6.25
C GLY A 314 -16.37 9.32 -7.03
N HIS A 315 -15.11 9.71 -6.87
CA HIS A 315 -13.96 9.11 -7.55
C HIS A 315 -13.34 7.94 -6.77
N GLY A 316 -13.95 7.51 -5.65
CA GLY A 316 -13.63 6.29 -4.95
C GLY A 316 -12.66 6.43 -3.78
N ARG A 317 -12.10 5.29 -3.39
CA ARG A 317 -11.20 5.16 -2.24
C ARG A 317 -9.87 4.60 -2.69
N GLY A 318 -8.81 5.15 -2.15
CA GLY A 318 -7.47 4.61 -2.30
C GLY A 318 -6.79 4.42 -0.95
N MET A 319 -5.52 4.05 -0.98
CA MET A 319 -4.74 3.82 0.21
C MET A 319 -3.30 4.28 0.03
N ILE A 320 -2.70 4.68 1.11
CA ILE A 320 -1.26 4.87 1.24
C ILE A 320 -0.73 3.98 2.35
N ALA A 321 0.48 3.46 2.17
CA ALA A 321 1.13 2.65 3.18
C ALA A 321 2.64 2.84 3.18
N ILE A 322 3.26 2.59 4.34
CA ILE A 322 4.70 2.49 4.55
C ILE A 322 5.01 1.08 5.01
N LEU A 323 5.90 0.40 4.30
CA LEU A 323 6.43 -0.90 4.66
C LEU A 323 7.89 -0.72 5.11
N GLY A 324 8.18 -1.02 6.35
CA GLY A 324 9.49 -0.92 6.98
C GLY A 324 9.72 -2.01 8.02
N PRO A 325 10.88 -2.03 8.72
CA PRO A 325 11.18 -3.04 9.72
C PRO A 325 10.27 -2.92 10.95
N THR A 326 10.14 -4.02 11.70
CA THR A 326 9.31 -4.05 12.93
C THR A 326 9.76 -3.05 14.00
N ASN A 327 11.03 -2.63 13.98
CA ASN A 327 11.57 -1.61 14.89
C ASN A 327 11.46 -0.17 14.36
N MET A 328 10.55 0.09 13.40
CA MET A 328 10.34 1.46 12.90
C MET A 328 9.78 2.40 13.98
N PRO A 329 10.02 3.73 13.87
CA PRO A 329 9.47 4.73 14.81
C PRO A 329 7.97 4.96 14.57
N TYR A 330 7.11 4.07 15.09
CA TYR A 330 5.65 4.06 14.85
C TYR A 330 4.99 5.42 15.10
N SER A 331 5.35 6.10 16.20
CA SER A 331 4.79 7.42 16.56
C SER A 331 4.98 8.45 15.44
N LYS A 332 6.17 8.47 14.83
CA LYS A 332 6.50 9.34 13.70
C LYS A 332 5.83 8.88 12.40
N MET A 333 5.84 7.57 12.13
CA MET A 333 5.25 7.02 10.91
C MET A 333 3.74 7.21 10.85
N ILE A 334 3.04 6.97 11.95
CA ILE A 334 1.59 7.19 12.06
C ILE A 334 1.27 8.68 11.83
N GLY A 335 1.99 9.60 12.50
CA GLY A 335 1.77 11.03 12.31
C GLY A 335 2.05 11.51 10.89
N LEU A 336 3.08 10.96 10.23
CA LEU A 336 3.43 11.30 8.87
C LEU A 336 2.38 10.77 7.87
N VAL A 337 1.96 9.51 8.02
CA VAL A 337 0.92 8.89 7.17
C VAL A 337 -0.39 9.67 7.30
N GLU A 338 -0.78 10.11 8.52
CA GLU A 338 -1.98 10.92 8.74
C GLU A 338 -1.95 12.25 7.98
N VAL A 339 -0.83 12.97 8.07
CA VAL A 339 -0.66 14.24 7.35
C VAL A 339 -0.65 14.00 5.85
N PHE A 340 0.09 12.99 5.41
CA PHE A 340 0.23 12.69 3.99
C PHE A 340 -1.09 12.27 3.35
N GLN A 341 -1.89 11.45 4.03
CA GLN A 341 -3.24 11.06 3.62
C GLN A 341 -4.13 12.30 3.38
N LYS A 342 -4.09 13.27 4.32
CA LYS A 342 -4.89 14.52 4.21
C LYS A 342 -4.45 15.36 3.01
N GLU A 343 -3.14 15.53 2.82
CA GLU A 343 -2.61 16.34 1.72
C GLU A 343 -2.85 15.69 0.35
N LEU A 344 -2.68 14.37 0.25
CA LEU A 344 -2.99 13.62 -0.97
C LEU A 344 -4.47 13.70 -1.31
N THR A 345 -5.36 13.48 -0.32
CA THR A 345 -6.81 13.59 -0.52
C THR A 345 -7.18 14.98 -1.06
N LYS A 346 -6.66 16.04 -0.45
CA LYS A 346 -6.89 17.42 -0.89
C LYS A 346 -6.42 17.63 -2.32
N LYS A 347 -5.21 17.16 -2.65
CA LYS A 347 -4.62 17.28 -3.99
C LYS A 347 -5.46 16.59 -5.05
N LEU A 348 -5.96 15.39 -4.76
CA LEU A 348 -6.82 14.64 -5.67
C LEU A 348 -8.19 15.29 -5.84
N ILE A 349 -8.80 15.79 -4.77
CA ILE A 349 -10.07 16.54 -4.86
C ILE A 349 -9.90 17.79 -5.73
N ASP A 350 -8.81 18.54 -5.54
CA ASP A 350 -8.53 19.73 -6.35
C ASP A 350 -8.27 19.36 -7.82
N TYR A 351 -7.63 18.22 -8.09
CA TYR A 351 -7.41 17.70 -9.44
C TYR A 351 -8.74 17.37 -10.11
N TYR A 352 -9.59 16.57 -9.49
CA TYR A 352 -10.86 16.16 -10.09
C TYR A 352 -11.85 17.31 -10.27
N ARG A 353 -11.86 18.29 -9.35
CA ARG A 353 -12.70 19.49 -9.52
C ARG A 353 -12.37 20.26 -10.82
N ASN A 354 -11.11 20.31 -11.23
CA ASN A 354 -10.70 20.95 -12.47
C ASN A 354 -11.05 20.13 -13.73
N PHE A 355 -11.48 18.87 -13.54
CA PHE A 355 -11.91 17.99 -14.64
C PHE A 355 -13.43 17.92 -14.80
N ASP A 356 -14.18 18.15 -13.70
CA ASP A 356 -15.64 18.11 -13.68
C ASP A 356 -16.27 19.44 -14.14
N GLU A 357 -15.44 20.52 -14.30
CA GLU A 357 -15.83 21.80 -14.93
C GLU A 357 -15.52 21.78 -16.45
#